data_89455ea4b2996e0c5302502941feb012
#
_entry.id   89455ea4b2996e0c5302502941feb012
#
_cell.length_a   1.000
_cell.length_b   1.000
_cell.length_c   1.000
_cell.angle_alpha   90.00
_cell.angle_beta   90.00
_cell.angle_gamma   90.00
#
_symmetry.space_group_name_H-M   'P 1'
#
loop_
_entity.id
_entity.type
_entity.pdbx_description
1 polymer ?
#
loop_
_entity_poly.entity_id
_entity_poly.type
_entity_poly.pdbx_seq_one_letter_code
_entity_poly.pdbx_strand_id
1 'polypeptide(L)'
;LKAAWFASEQFGKAIGGGKSNSSATVLEKQEENVMTTRAETIDSLAKDYEKNYFIGGESEMKAYSSSCVFADPFVSFTGLDRFKQNVGNLGTSLRDVECKVLKTVDNGVGGVIFYWKFSAVVDALPWRPKLAASGNTTHVLDDANKVVKHIEAWDVDPWVVLKKLLVPASKLPENKWELGMLAVSQRDGFGALQAISEPGVKLFAALFVLEKLPGVNLGGFEAFTSLMLVATAVTEFWALLISFGVVKK
;
A
#
# COMPACT_ATOMS: atom_id res chain seq x y z
N LEU A 1 -13.46 5.40 6.33
CA LEU A 1 -12.91 5.19 4.99
C LEU A 1 -12.08 6.38 4.54
N LYS A 2 -12.62 7.62 4.51
CA LYS A 2 -11.84 8.84 4.20
C LYS A 2 -10.60 9.00 5.08
N ALA A 3 -10.67 8.60 6.35
CA ALA A 3 -9.53 8.65 7.28
C ALA A 3 -8.44 7.62 6.94
N ALA A 4 -8.79 6.43 6.48
CA ALA A 4 -7.81 5.41 6.08
C ALA A 4 -7.05 5.82 4.83
N TRP A 5 -7.73 6.45 3.87
CA TRP A 5 -7.09 6.97 2.66
C TRP A 5 -6.21 8.18 2.96
N PHE A 6 -6.69 9.11 3.80
CA PHE A 6 -5.88 10.23 4.28
C PHE A 6 -4.63 9.74 5.03
N ALA A 7 -4.78 8.68 5.83
CA ALA A 7 -3.65 8.03 6.48
C ALA A 7 -2.67 7.43 5.46
N SER A 8 -3.13 6.78 4.37
CA SER A 8 -2.25 6.26 3.32
C SER A 8 -1.55 7.38 2.53
N GLU A 9 -2.23 8.50 2.27
CA GLU A 9 -1.62 9.69 1.65
C GLU A 9 -0.56 10.32 2.57
N GLN A 10 -0.83 10.41 3.88
CA GLN A 10 0.14 10.91 4.86
C GLN A 10 1.28 9.92 5.09
N PHE A 11 0.99 8.63 5.10
CA PHE A 11 1.98 7.57 5.19
C PHE A 11 2.91 7.56 3.98
N GLY A 12 2.38 7.70 2.77
CA GLY A 12 3.16 7.87 1.54
C GLY A 12 4.05 9.11 1.57
N LYS A 13 3.56 10.23 2.13
CA LYS A 13 4.36 11.45 2.35
C LYS A 13 5.45 11.25 3.42
N ALA A 14 5.17 10.49 4.47
CA ALA A 14 6.10 10.26 5.58
C ALA A 14 7.23 9.27 5.21
N ILE A 15 6.92 8.23 4.42
CA ILE A 15 7.90 7.23 3.97
C ILE A 15 8.61 7.67 2.72
N GLY A 16 7.95 8.40 1.81
CA GLY A 16 8.54 9.01 0.62
C GLY A 16 9.45 10.20 0.93
N GLY A 17 9.99 10.29 2.14
CA GLY A 17 10.77 11.36 2.71
C GLY A 17 11.72 12.04 1.73
N GLY A 18 11.33 13.21 1.22
CA GLY A 18 12.26 14.27 0.92
C GLY A 18 13.15 14.10 -0.30
N LYS A 19 12.61 13.79 -1.47
CA LYS A 19 13.15 14.34 -2.73
C LYS A 19 12.08 15.16 -3.43
N SER A 20 11.68 16.24 -2.80
CA SER A 20 11.14 17.37 -3.50
C SER A 20 12.30 18.02 -4.24
N ASN A 21 12.58 17.55 -5.44
CA ASN A 21 13.21 18.42 -6.42
C ASN A 21 12.16 19.45 -6.81
N SER A 22 12.10 20.53 -6.05
CA SER A 22 11.53 21.79 -6.48
C SER A 22 12.49 22.41 -7.50
N SER A 23 12.58 21.80 -8.67
CA SER A 23 12.88 22.52 -9.87
C SER A 23 11.59 23.21 -10.27
N ALA A 24 11.51 24.50 -9.98
CA ALA A 24 10.61 25.42 -10.65
C ALA A 24 10.99 25.40 -12.15
N THR A 25 10.51 24.38 -12.84
CA THR A 25 10.60 24.28 -14.28
C THR A 25 9.36 24.95 -14.82
N VAL A 26 9.59 26.09 -15.46
CA VAL A 26 8.80 26.76 -16.47
C VAL A 26 7.60 25.91 -16.89
N LEU A 27 6.40 26.46 -16.74
CA LEU A 27 5.17 25.97 -17.33
C LEU A 27 5.35 25.92 -18.87
N GLU A 28 6.05 24.88 -19.35
CA GLU A 28 5.85 24.43 -20.69
C GLU A 28 4.39 23.98 -20.74
N LYS A 29 3.58 24.71 -21.51
CA LYS A 29 2.30 24.26 -22.01
C LYS A 29 2.56 22.87 -22.56
N GLN A 30 2.18 21.80 -21.83
CA GLN A 30 2.08 20.48 -22.40
C GLN A 30 1.12 20.64 -23.56
N GLU A 31 1.62 20.49 -24.79
CA GLU A 31 0.77 20.31 -25.95
C GLU A 31 -0.20 19.20 -25.57
N GLU A 32 -1.49 19.50 -25.49
CA GLU A 32 -2.51 18.53 -25.22
C GLU A 32 -2.38 17.46 -26.33
N ASN A 33 -1.82 16.30 -25.98
CA ASN A 33 -1.77 15.16 -26.88
C ASN A 33 -3.20 14.82 -27.27
N VAL A 34 -3.61 15.26 -28.43
CA VAL A 34 -4.95 15.04 -28.94
C VAL A 34 -5.03 13.57 -29.32
N MET A 35 -5.88 12.81 -28.64
CA MET A 35 -6.27 11.48 -29.08
C MET A 35 -7.24 11.65 -30.24
N THR A 36 -6.83 11.27 -31.43
CA THR A 36 -7.64 11.51 -32.62
C THR A 36 -8.75 10.49 -32.78
N THR A 37 -8.56 9.30 -32.19
CA THR A 37 -9.54 8.22 -32.30
C THR A 37 -9.69 7.47 -30.94
N ARG A 38 -10.87 6.86 -30.77
CA ARG A 38 -11.14 5.98 -29.64
C ARG A 38 -10.16 4.79 -29.58
N ALA A 39 -9.78 4.26 -30.72
CA ALA A 39 -8.83 3.15 -30.80
C ALA A 39 -7.44 3.54 -30.27
N GLU A 40 -6.96 4.73 -30.58
CA GLU A 40 -5.71 5.26 -30.03
C GLU A 40 -5.77 5.42 -28.51
N THR A 41 -6.91 5.85 -27.97
CA THR A 41 -7.12 5.94 -26.53
C THR A 41 -7.02 4.56 -25.87
N ILE A 42 -7.69 3.56 -26.45
CA ILE A 42 -7.65 2.17 -25.94
C ILE A 42 -6.22 1.61 -25.97
N ASP A 43 -5.48 1.83 -27.06
CA ASP A 43 -4.09 1.40 -27.20
C ASP A 43 -3.17 2.11 -26.18
N SER A 44 -3.36 3.42 -25.99
CA SER A 44 -2.62 4.18 -24.98
C SER A 44 -2.89 3.67 -23.57
N LEU A 45 -4.16 3.37 -23.24
CA LEU A 45 -4.52 2.77 -21.95
C LEU A 45 -3.86 1.40 -21.78
N ALA A 46 -3.90 0.54 -22.80
CA ALA A 46 -3.27 -0.79 -22.75
C ALA A 46 -1.78 -0.70 -22.44
N LYS A 47 -1.07 0.22 -23.12
CA LYS A 47 0.36 0.48 -22.87
C LYS A 47 0.65 0.97 -21.45
N ASP A 48 -0.24 1.77 -20.86
CA ASP A 48 -0.10 2.20 -19.48
C ASP A 48 -0.28 1.03 -18.50
N TYR A 49 -1.20 0.09 -18.76
CA TYR A 49 -1.36 -1.12 -17.95
C TYR A 49 -0.17 -2.08 -18.10
N GLU A 50 0.47 -2.17 -19.27
CA GLU A 50 1.70 -2.96 -19.47
C GLU A 50 2.85 -2.47 -18.59
N LYS A 51 2.85 -1.22 -18.20
CA LYS A 51 3.80 -0.61 -17.23
C LYS A 51 3.38 -0.79 -15.77
N ASN A 52 2.76 -1.92 -15.44
CA ASN A 52 2.33 -2.28 -14.09
C ASN A 52 1.35 -1.29 -13.46
N TYR A 53 0.35 -0.87 -14.21
CA TYR A 53 -0.75 -0.06 -13.69
C TYR A 53 -0.29 1.28 -13.10
N PHE A 54 0.56 1.98 -13.84
CA PHE A 54 1.08 3.29 -13.43
C PHE A 54 1.97 3.28 -12.18
N ILE A 55 2.12 2.13 -11.52
CA ILE A 55 2.97 1.97 -10.35
C ILE A 55 4.43 2.02 -10.78
N GLY A 56 5.13 3.06 -10.37
CA GLY A 56 6.50 3.34 -10.82
C GLY A 56 6.65 4.72 -11.46
N GLY A 57 5.55 5.38 -11.81
CA GLY A 57 5.57 6.75 -12.35
C GLY A 57 6.03 6.88 -13.80
N GLU A 58 6.25 5.75 -14.49
CA GLU A 58 6.76 5.74 -15.88
C GLU A 58 5.66 5.91 -16.94
N SER A 59 4.39 5.87 -16.52
CA SER A 59 3.26 6.00 -17.45
C SER A 59 2.99 7.45 -17.77
N GLU A 60 2.89 7.75 -19.06
CA GLU A 60 2.62 9.11 -19.52
C GLU A 60 1.17 9.52 -19.30
N MET A 61 0.25 8.54 -19.30
CA MET A 61 -1.19 8.73 -19.12
C MET A 61 -1.78 9.74 -20.12
N LYS A 62 -1.31 9.71 -21.36
CA LYS A 62 -1.71 10.64 -22.44
C LYS A 62 -3.20 10.59 -22.75
N ALA A 63 -3.83 9.44 -22.53
CA ALA A 63 -5.25 9.24 -22.75
C ALA A 63 -6.16 9.97 -21.77
N TYR A 64 -5.63 10.46 -20.63
CA TYR A 64 -6.43 11.02 -19.56
C TYR A 64 -6.58 12.53 -19.66
N SER A 65 -7.78 13.03 -19.33
CA SER A 65 -8.02 14.44 -19.08
C SER A 65 -7.33 14.88 -17.77
N SER A 66 -6.80 16.09 -17.74
CA SER A 66 -6.21 16.67 -16.51
C SER A 66 -7.20 16.73 -15.35
N SER A 67 -8.50 16.87 -15.64
CA SER A 67 -9.61 16.90 -14.69
C SER A 67 -10.29 15.55 -14.51
N CYS A 68 -9.67 14.44 -14.93
CA CYS A 68 -10.24 13.10 -14.79
C CYS A 68 -10.64 12.81 -13.33
N VAL A 69 -11.81 12.20 -13.16
CA VAL A 69 -12.28 11.69 -11.89
C VAL A 69 -11.79 10.26 -11.71
N PHE A 70 -11.08 9.98 -10.64
CA PHE A 70 -10.63 8.66 -10.23
C PHE A 70 -11.48 8.19 -9.07
N ALA A 71 -11.97 6.96 -9.15
CA ALA A 71 -12.74 6.31 -8.08
C ALA A 71 -12.31 4.85 -7.95
N ASP A 72 -12.05 4.42 -6.72
CA ASP A 72 -11.82 3.04 -6.33
C ASP A 72 -12.82 2.65 -5.22
N PRO A 73 -12.84 1.39 -4.71
CA PRO A 73 -13.77 1.00 -3.67
C PRO A 73 -13.66 1.79 -2.35
N PHE A 74 -12.58 2.55 -2.14
CA PHE A 74 -12.31 3.27 -0.89
C PHE A 74 -12.53 4.78 -1.01
N VAL A 75 -12.22 5.36 -2.19
CA VAL A 75 -12.13 6.81 -2.35
C VAL A 75 -12.46 7.27 -3.77
N SER A 76 -12.85 8.54 -3.90
CA SER A 76 -12.96 9.24 -5.18
C SER A 76 -12.36 10.62 -5.06
N PHE A 77 -11.65 11.04 -6.10
CA PHE A 77 -11.03 12.37 -6.20
C PHE A 77 -10.88 12.79 -7.67
N THR A 78 -10.56 14.05 -7.89
CA THR A 78 -10.35 14.63 -9.22
C THR A 78 -8.90 15.08 -9.39
N GLY A 79 -8.38 14.93 -10.59
CA GLY A 79 -7.08 15.43 -11.01
C GLY A 79 -6.06 14.35 -11.32
N LEU A 80 -5.51 14.42 -12.55
CA LEU A 80 -4.52 13.47 -13.05
C LEU A 80 -3.21 13.54 -12.27
N ASP A 81 -2.71 14.74 -11.96
CA ASP A 81 -1.45 14.91 -11.24
C ASP A 81 -1.52 14.32 -9.82
N ARG A 82 -2.68 14.50 -9.17
CA ARG A 82 -2.92 13.88 -7.87
C ARG A 82 -2.91 12.35 -7.95
N PHE A 83 -3.50 11.79 -9.00
CA PHE A 83 -3.46 10.34 -9.25
C PHE A 83 -2.02 9.87 -9.45
N LYS A 84 -1.26 10.50 -10.36
CA LYS A 84 0.15 10.17 -10.63
C LYS A 84 0.99 10.20 -9.35
N GLN A 85 0.82 11.25 -8.55
CA GLN A 85 1.54 11.36 -7.27
C GLN A 85 1.19 10.24 -6.30
N ASN A 86 -0.09 9.92 -6.16
CA ASN A 86 -0.55 8.88 -5.23
C ASN A 86 -0.05 7.50 -5.63
N VAL A 87 -0.16 7.15 -6.91
CA VAL A 87 0.28 5.86 -7.44
C VAL A 87 1.81 5.75 -7.42
N GLY A 88 2.52 6.83 -7.76
CA GLY A 88 3.98 6.89 -7.65
C GLY A 88 4.47 6.67 -6.22
N ASN A 89 3.82 7.32 -5.23
CA ASN A 89 4.14 7.11 -3.81
C ASN A 89 3.87 5.65 -3.37
N LEU A 90 2.77 5.06 -3.85
CA LEU A 90 2.48 3.65 -3.57
C LEU A 90 3.57 2.74 -4.14
N GLY A 91 4.04 3.03 -5.35
CA GLY A 91 5.09 2.26 -6.04
C GLY A 91 6.39 2.13 -5.24
N THR A 92 6.78 3.18 -4.49
CA THR A 92 7.98 3.14 -3.64
C THR A 92 7.89 2.16 -2.48
N SER A 93 6.68 1.75 -2.12
CA SER A 93 6.39 0.84 -1.01
C SER A 93 6.11 -0.59 -1.45
N LEU A 94 6.11 -0.84 -2.76
CA LEU A 94 5.78 -2.14 -3.35
C LEU A 94 6.97 -2.73 -4.11
N ARG A 95 7.07 -4.06 -4.08
CA ARG A 95 7.97 -4.84 -4.94
C ARG A 95 7.23 -6.00 -5.59
N ASP A 96 7.86 -6.62 -6.56
CA ASP A 96 7.29 -7.76 -7.31
C ASP A 96 5.89 -7.42 -7.85
N VAL A 97 5.75 -6.20 -8.36
CA VAL A 97 4.48 -5.69 -8.90
C VAL A 97 4.16 -6.38 -10.20
N GLU A 98 2.98 -6.94 -10.29
CA GLU A 98 2.44 -7.56 -11.49
C GLU A 98 1.00 -7.09 -11.70
N CYS A 99 0.75 -6.43 -12.82
CA CYS A 99 -0.60 -6.10 -13.28
C CYS A 99 -0.81 -6.68 -14.66
N LYS A 100 -1.84 -7.51 -14.83
CA LYS A 100 -2.19 -8.12 -16.11
C LYS A 100 -3.62 -7.79 -16.50
N VAL A 101 -3.79 -7.23 -17.69
CA VAL A 101 -5.11 -7.13 -18.32
C VAL A 101 -5.49 -8.51 -18.86
N LEU A 102 -6.66 -8.98 -18.45
CA LEU A 102 -7.20 -10.28 -18.82
C LEU A 102 -8.12 -10.17 -20.03
N LYS A 103 -8.86 -9.05 -20.11
CA LYS A 103 -9.86 -8.80 -21.16
C LYS A 103 -10.13 -7.31 -21.23
N THR A 104 -10.35 -6.82 -22.46
CA THR A 104 -10.85 -5.48 -22.73
C THR A 104 -12.20 -5.57 -23.43
N VAL A 105 -13.17 -4.76 -23.01
CA VAL A 105 -14.50 -4.67 -23.59
C VAL A 105 -14.80 -3.21 -23.89
N ASP A 106 -15.07 -2.91 -25.14
CA ASP A 106 -15.54 -1.59 -25.56
C ASP A 106 -17.07 -1.58 -25.63
N ASN A 107 -17.71 -0.82 -24.74
CA ASN A 107 -19.16 -0.66 -24.68
C ASN A 107 -19.66 0.62 -25.37
N GLY A 108 -18.88 1.21 -26.24
CA GLY A 108 -19.24 2.47 -26.92
C GLY A 108 -19.42 3.60 -25.90
N VAL A 109 -20.61 4.19 -25.87
CA VAL A 109 -20.95 5.31 -24.96
C VAL A 109 -20.78 4.93 -23.49
N GLY A 110 -20.92 3.64 -23.14
CA GLY A 110 -20.72 3.13 -21.77
C GLY A 110 -19.27 3.10 -21.31
N GLY A 111 -18.31 3.45 -22.18
CA GLY A 111 -16.89 3.45 -21.87
C GLY A 111 -16.17 2.16 -22.26
N VAL A 112 -14.89 2.12 -21.96
CA VAL A 112 -14.02 0.95 -22.18
C VAL A 112 -13.71 0.30 -20.84
N ILE A 113 -13.91 -1.00 -20.73
CA ILE A 113 -13.73 -1.76 -19.50
C ILE A 113 -12.51 -2.66 -19.65
N PHE A 114 -11.54 -2.50 -18.74
CA PHE A 114 -10.37 -3.35 -18.62
C PHE A 114 -10.54 -4.25 -17.40
N TYR A 115 -10.58 -5.56 -17.61
CA TYR A 115 -10.56 -6.56 -16.55
C TYR A 115 -9.12 -6.94 -16.25
N TRP A 116 -8.73 -6.87 -15.00
CA TRP A 116 -7.34 -7.03 -14.60
C TRP A 116 -7.18 -7.91 -13.34
N LYS A 117 -5.98 -8.41 -13.16
CA LYS A 117 -5.48 -8.93 -11.90
C LYS A 117 -4.22 -8.18 -11.51
N PHE A 118 -4.09 -7.93 -10.24
CA PHE A 118 -2.97 -7.22 -9.64
C PHE A 118 -2.39 -8.00 -8.48
N SER A 119 -1.07 -8.01 -8.36
CA SER A 119 -0.39 -8.46 -7.15
C SER A 119 0.92 -7.71 -6.92
N ALA A 120 1.26 -7.53 -5.65
CA ALA A 120 2.53 -6.94 -5.22
C ALA A 120 2.87 -7.42 -3.81
N VAL A 121 4.13 -7.28 -3.40
CA VAL A 121 4.55 -7.43 -2.00
C VAL A 121 4.68 -6.03 -1.40
N VAL A 122 4.06 -5.79 -0.24
CA VAL A 122 4.16 -4.52 0.49
C VAL A 122 5.46 -4.52 1.29
N ASP A 123 6.53 -4.01 0.69
CA ASP A 123 7.88 -4.05 1.27
C ASP A 123 8.07 -3.03 2.40
N ALA A 124 7.22 -2.02 2.47
CA ALA A 124 7.20 -1.05 3.58
C ALA A 124 6.79 -1.67 4.92
N LEU A 125 6.12 -2.83 4.92
CA LEU A 125 5.74 -3.53 6.14
C LEU A 125 6.78 -4.60 6.50
N PRO A 126 7.25 -4.67 7.77
CA PRO A 126 8.31 -5.60 8.17
C PRO A 126 8.00 -7.08 7.92
N TRP A 127 6.71 -7.44 7.88
CA TRP A 127 6.25 -8.81 7.58
C TRP A 127 5.90 -9.02 6.10
N ARG A 128 6.17 -8.05 5.26
CA ARG A 128 6.08 -8.11 3.79
C ARG A 128 4.86 -8.89 3.27
N PRO A 129 3.63 -8.43 3.54
CA PRO A 129 2.44 -9.14 3.09
C PRO A 129 2.27 -9.02 1.58
N LYS A 130 1.49 -9.95 1.00
CA LYS A 130 1.09 -9.89 -0.39
C LYS A 130 -0.24 -9.14 -0.53
N LEU A 131 -0.23 -8.05 -1.30
CA LEU A 131 -1.43 -7.40 -1.81
C LEU A 131 -1.81 -8.07 -3.13
N ALA A 132 -3.03 -8.59 -3.23
CA ALA A 132 -3.53 -9.18 -4.45
C ALA A 132 -5.02 -8.91 -4.60
N ALA A 133 -5.42 -8.47 -5.78
CA ALA A 133 -6.80 -8.18 -6.14
C ALA A 133 -7.04 -8.50 -7.62
N SER A 134 -8.30 -8.75 -7.97
CA SER A 134 -8.80 -8.72 -9.35
C SER A 134 -10.01 -7.81 -9.42
N GLY A 135 -10.28 -7.31 -10.61
CA GLY A 135 -11.38 -6.40 -10.82
C GLY A 135 -11.44 -5.88 -12.23
N ASN A 136 -12.12 -4.79 -12.36
CA ASN A 136 -12.21 -4.08 -13.62
C ASN A 136 -12.13 -2.57 -13.41
N THR A 137 -11.69 -1.88 -14.47
CA THR A 137 -11.71 -0.42 -14.54
C THR A 137 -12.54 0.01 -15.74
N THR A 138 -13.55 0.82 -15.47
CA THR A 138 -14.35 1.49 -16.52
C THR A 138 -13.74 2.85 -16.81
N HIS A 139 -13.31 3.04 -18.05
CA HIS A 139 -12.80 4.31 -18.57
C HIS A 139 -13.90 4.98 -19.39
N VAL A 140 -14.47 6.07 -18.89
CA VAL A 140 -15.46 6.87 -19.61
C VAL A 140 -14.74 7.94 -20.40
N LEU A 141 -14.99 8.01 -21.70
CA LEU A 141 -14.39 8.96 -22.61
C LEU A 141 -15.35 10.13 -22.89
N ASP A 142 -14.78 11.31 -23.13
CA ASP A 142 -15.48 12.46 -23.68
C ASP A 142 -15.50 12.45 -25.23
N ASP A 143 -16.08 13.49 -25.82
CA ASP A 143 -16.18 13.65 -27.29
C ASP A 143 -14.80 13.83 -27.96
N ALA A 144 -13.77 14.22 -27.20
CA ALA A 144 -12.38 14.32 -27.64
C ALA A 144 -11.57 13.02 -27.43
N ASN A 145 -12.24 11.91 -27.12
CA ASN A 145 -11.65 10.62 -26.82
C ASN A 145 -10.71 10.63 -25.57
N LYS A 146 -10.84 11.59 -24.67
CA LYS A 146 -10.08 11.63 -23.41
C LYS A 146 -10.84 10.92 -22.31
N VAL A 147 -10.13 10.21 -21.46
CA VAL A 147 -10.71 9.59 -20.26
C VAL A 147 -11.03 10.66 -19.24
N VAL A 148 -12.31 10.85 -18.95
CA VAL A 148 -12.82 11.81 -17.95
C VAL A 148 -13.24 11.15 -16.65
N LYS A 149 -13.45 9.82 -16.66
CA LYS A 149 -13.68 9.04 -15.43
C LYS A 149 -12.94 7.71 -15.51
N HIS A 150 -12.28 7.36 -14.43
CA HIS A 150 -11.59 6.10 -14.18
C HIS A 150 -12.20 5.47 -12.93
N ILE A 151 -13.03 4.46 -13.12
CA ILE A 151 -13.83 3.87 -12.04
C ILE A 151 -13.44 2.41 -11.87
N GLU A 152 -12.85 2.08 -10.71
CA GLU A 152 -12.46 0.72 -10.36
C GLU A 152 -13.54 -0.01 -9.57
N ALA A 153 -13.78 -1.25 -9.95
CA ALA A 153 -14.59 -2.19 -9.19
C ALA A 153 -13.78 -3.47 -8.96
N TRP A 154 -13.69 -3.90 -7.70
CA TRP A 154 -12.95 -5.10 -7.32
C TRP A 154 -13.89 -6.31 -7.22
N ASP A 155 -13.44 -7.46 -7.74
CA ASP A 155 -14.20 -8.71 -7.66
C ASP A 155 -14.16 -9.32 -6.24
N VAL A 156 -13.19 -8.90 -5.43
CA VAL A 156 -13.01 -9.35 -4.05
C VAL A 156 -13.39 -8.21 -3.11
N ASP A 157 -14.08 -8.55 -2.01
CA ASP A 157 -14.35 -7.56 -0.95
C ASP A 157 -13.04 -6.89 -0.51
N PRO A 158 -12.92 -5.57 -0.64
CA PRO A 158 -11.72 -4.83 -0.27
C PRO A 158 -11.27 -5.07 1.16
N TRP A 159 -12.20 -5.33 2.09
CA TRP A 159 -11.87 -5.65 3.49
C TRP A 159 -11.18 -7.01 3.65
N VAL A 160 -11.53 -7.99 2.80
CA VAL A 160 -10.83 -9.27 2.77
C VAL A 160 -9.39 -9.08 2.29
N VAL A 161 -9.18 -8.23 1.28
CA VAL A 161 -7.84 -7.88 0.81
C VAL A 161 -7.03 -7.22 1.91
N LEU A 162 -7.59 -6.22 2.60
CA LEU A 162 -6.92 -5.53 3.71
C LEU A 162 -6.58 -6.47 4.87
N LYS A 163 -7.48 -7.41 5.23
CA LYS A 163 -7.19 -8.40 6.28
C LYS A 163 -6.02 -9.32 5.90
N LYS A 164 -5.86 -9.64 4.62
CA LYS A 164 -4.71 -10.45 4.15
C LYS A 164 -3.38 -9.72 4.28
N LEU A 165 -3.36 -8.37 4.38
CA LEU A 165 -2.15 -7.62 4.69
C LEU A 165 -1.60 -7.88 6.10
N LEU A 166 -2.34 -8.59 6.95
CA LEU A 166 -1.86 -9.05 8.25
C LEU A 166 -1.08 -10.38 8.16
N VAL A 167 -0.97 -10.99 6.98
CA VAL A 167 -0.30 -12.27 6.79
C VAL A 167 0.93 -12.07 5.89
N PRO A 168 2.12 -12.61 6.26
CA PRO A 168 3.31 -12.54 5.42
C PRO A 168 3.09 -13.15 4.05
N ALA A 169 3.75 -12.62 3.02
CA ALA A 169 3.73 -13.20 1.68
C ALA A 169 4.48 -14.55 1.63
N SER A 170 5.57 -14.65 2.37
CA SER A 170 6.40 -15.85 2.44
C SER A 170 5.78 -16.93 3.31
N LYS A 171 5.85 -18.18 2.85
CA LYS A 171 5.50 -19.36 3.65
C LYS A 171 6.60 -19.73 4.65
N LEU A 172 7.83 -19.33 4.35
CA LEU A 172 9.01 -19.51 5.21
C LEU A 172 9.44 -18.13 5.70
N PRO A 173 9.16 -17.76 6.95
CA PRO A 173 9.52 -16.46 7.50
C PRO A 173 11.04 -16.25 7.46
N GLU A 174 11.46 -15.11 6.93
CA GLU A 174 12.88 -14.72 6.84
C GLU A 174 13.30 -13.81 8.00
N ASN A 175 12.32 -13.25 8.71
CA ASN A 175 12.56 -12.37 9.84
C ASN A 175 11.54 -12.58 10.96
N LYS A 176 11.83 -12.03 12.13
CA LYS A 176 10.99 -12.18 13.34
C LYS A 176 9.58 -11.58 13.19
N TRP A 177 9.43 -10.52 12.40
CA TRP A 177 8.12 -9.91 12.14
C TRP A 177 7.23 -10.84 11.32
N GLU A 178 7.80 -11.45 10.27
CA GLU A 178 7.07 -12.47 9.48
C GLU A 178 6.68 -13.66 10.33
N LEU A 179 7.60 -14.15 11.18
CA LEU A 179 7.33 -15.24 12.11
C LEU A 179 6.20 -14.89 13.08
N GLY A 180 6.24 -13.69 13.69
CA GLY A 180 5.22 -13.21 14.59
C GLY A 180 3.85 -13.07 13.92
N MET A 181 3.78 -12.47 12.74
CA MET A 181 2.53 -12.32 12.00
C MET A 181 1.99 -13.66 11.51
N LEU A 182 2.85 -14.60 11.15
CA LEU A 182 2.43 -15.97 10.82
C LEU A 182 1.81 -16.65 12.03
N ALA A 183 2.43 -16.55 13.22
CA ALA A 183 1.90 -17.08 14.47
C ALA A 183 0.52 -16.46 14.81
N VAL A 184 0.37 -15.13 14.67
CA VAL A 184 -0.92 -14.44 14.82
C VAL A 184 -1.97 -15.04 13.88
N SER A 185 -1.63 -15.26 12.61
CA SER A 185 -2.55 -15.82 11.63
C SER A 185 -2.99 -17.25 11.97
N GLN A 186 -2.12 -18.00 12.64
CA GLN A 186 -2.36 -19.37 13.14
C GLN A 186 -3.01 -19.40 14.53
N ARG A 187 -3.30 -18.25 15.13
CA ARG A 187 -3.82 -18.09 16.49
C ARG A 187 -2.86 -18.61 17.59
N ASP A 188 -1.57 -18.65 17.28
CA ASP A 188 -0.52 -18.97 18.26
C ASP A 188 -0.07 -17.66 18.94
N GLY A 189 -0.78 -17.29 20.02
CA GLY A 189 -0.49 -16.07 20.77
C GLY A 189 0.88 -16.08 21.44
N PHE A 190 1.33 -17.24 21.93
CA PHE A 190 2.64 -17.37 22.57
C PHE A 190 3.76 -17.27 21.52
N GLY A 191 3.65 -17.98 20.39
CA GLY A 191 4.61 -17.88 19.29
C GLY A 191 4.70 -16.48 18.73
N ALA A 192 3.55 -15.77 18.60
CA ALA A 192 3.53 -14.38 18.17
C ALA A 192 4.30 -13.47 19.16
N LEU A 193 4.03 -13.59 20.46
CA LEU A 193 4.72 -12.80 21.48
C LEU A 193 6.21 -13.13 21.52
N GLN A 194 6.60 -14.39 21.44
CA GLN A 194 8.00 -14.83 21.40
C GLN A 194 8.74 -14.26 20.17
N ALA A 195 8.10 -14.24 19.01
CA ALA A 195 8.72 -13.73 17.78
C ALA A 195 9.05 -12.23 17.85
N ILE A 196 8.20 -11.44 18.54
CA ILE A 196 8.37 -9.98 18.67
C ILE A 196 8.99 -9.54 20.00
N SER A 197 9.25 -10.46 20.93
CA SER A 197 9.72 -10.11 22.29
C SER A 197 11.06 -9.41 22.28
N GLU A 198 12.06 -9.89 21.54
CA GLU A 198 13.38 -9.24 21.46
C GLU A 198 13.30 -7.83 20.83
N PRO A 199 12.72 -7.62 19.64
CA PRO A 199 12.54 -6.26 19.13
C PRO A 199 11.60 -5.44 20.01
N GLY A 200 10.62 -6.06 20.65
CA GLY A 200 9.70 -5.43 21.60
C GLY A 200 10.41 -4.88 22.82
N VAL A 201 11.28 -5.66 23.47
CA VAL A 201 12.07 -5.18 24.60
C VAL A 201 12.86 -3.92 24.22
N LYS A 202 13.54 -3.93 23.07
CA LYS A 202 14.33 -2.78 22.60
C LYS A 202 13.46 -1.55 22.35
N LEU A 203 12.34 -1.74 21.67
CA LEU A 203 11.40 -0.66 21.35
C LEU A 203 10.78 -0.06 22.62
N PHE A 204 10.21 -0.91 23.48
CA PHE A 204 9.50 -0.42 24.65
C PHE A 204 10.46 0.11 25.73
N ALA A 205 11.69 -0.40 25.81
CA ALA A 205 12.73 0.21 26.65
C ALA A 205 13.11 1.60 26.12
N ALA A 206 13.27 1.78 24.82
CA ALA A 206 13.54 3.09 24.24
C ALA A 206 12.40 4.07 24.48
N LEU A 207 11.15 3.67 24.27
CA LEU A 207 9.97 4.49 24.56
C LEU A 207 9.88 4.84 26.06
N PHE A 208 10.12 3.90 26.94
CA PHE A 208 10.13 4.13 28.40
C PHE A 208 11.18 5.17 28.80
N VAL A 209 12.39 5.07 28.24
CA VAL A 209 13.45 6.09 28.47
C VAL A 209 13.02 7.45 27.89
N LEU A 210 12.45 7.47 26.69
CA LEU A 210 12.01 8.70 26.05
C LEU A 210 10.94 9.43 26.88
N GLU A 211 10.00 8.71 27.50
CA GLU A 211 8.97 9.27 28.38
C GLU A 211 9.54 9.94 29.64
N LYS A 212 10.75 9.56 30.04
CA LYS A 212 11.42 10.16 31.23
C LYS A 212 12.23 11.40 30.89
N LEU A 213 12.34 11.77 29.60
CA LEU A 213 13.03 12.98 29.19
C LEU A 213 12.17 14.24 29.45
N PRO A 214 12.77 15.34 29.93
CA PRO A 214 12.05 16.61 30.14
C PRO A 214 11.38 17.10 28.86
N GLY A 215 10.10 17.45 28.96
CA GLY A 215 9.33 18.01 27.82
C GLY A 215 8.72 16.98 26.88
N VAL A 216 8.96 15.69 27.08
CA VAL A 216 8.30 14.63 26.31
C VAL A 216 7.04 14.17 27.04
N ASN A 217 5.90 14.21 26.33
CA ASN A 217 4.63 13.72 26.83
C ASN A 217 3.98 12.85 25.74
N LEU A 218 3.92 11.54 25.96
CA LEU A 218 3.31 10.57 25.04
C LEU A 218 1.82 10.33 25.34
N GLY A 219 1.16 11.28 26.03
CA GLY A 219 -0.31 11.33 26.10
C GLY A 219 -0.98 10.14 26.81
N GLY A 220 -0.43 9.66 27.92
CA GLY A 220 -1.02 8.55 28.69
C GLY A 220 -0.63 7.15 28.22
N PHE A 221 0.30 7.05 27.28
CA PHE A 221 0.85 5.79 26.81
C PHE A 221 1.79 5.10 27.83
N GLU A 222 2.15 5.77 28.93
CA GLU A 222 3.10 5.27 29.93
C GLU A 222 2.73 3.91 30.52
N ALA A 223 1.46 3.70 30.86
CA ALA A 223 1.01 2.42 31.39
C ALA A 223 1.09 1.30 30.32
N PHE A 224 0.80 1.62 29.07
CA PHE A 224 0.89 0.69 27.96
C PHE A 224 2.35 0.32 27.66
N THR A 225 3.26 1.30 27.56
CA THR A 225 4.69 1.06 27.28
C THR A 225 5.33 0.25 28.41
N SER A 226 5.01 0.56 29.68
CA SER A 226 5.49 -0.20 30.85
C SER A 226 4.96 -1.64 30.82
N LEU A 227 3.65 -1.83 30.56
CA LEU A 227 3.05 -3.16 30.47
C LEU A 227 3.69 -3.99 29.35
N MET A 228 3.86 -3.40 28.18
CA MET A 228 4.46 -4.08 27.02
C MET A 228 5.93 -4.40 27.23
N LEU A 229 6.67 -3.53 27.90
CA LEU A 229 8.06 -3.79 28.27
C LEU A 229 8.16 -5.00 29.21
N VAL A 230 7.33 -5.05 30.23
CA VAL A 230 7.29 -6.19 31.18
C VAL A 230 6.88 -7.47 30.45
N ALA A 231 5.82 -7.44 29.64
CA ALA A 231 5.33 -8.60 28.92
C ALA A 231 6.40 -9.18 27.97
N THR A 232 7.07 -8.31 27.18
CA THR A 232 8.13 -8.74 26.26
C THR A 232 9.36 -9.25 26.99
N ALA A 233 9.78 -8.60 28.09
CA ALA A 233 10.91 -9.04 28.92
C ALA A 233 10.65 -10.40 29.58
N VAL A 234 9.44 -10.62 30.13
CA VAL A 234 9.04 -11.91 30.71
C VAL A 234 9.06 -13.01 29.65
N THR A 235 8.58 -12.71 28.45
CA THR A 235 8.57 -13.68 27.34
C THR A 235 9.97 -14.05 26.90
N GLU A 236 10.90 -13.09 26.81
CA GLU A 236 12.31 -13.37 26.52
C GLU A 236 12.95 -14.22 27.63
N PHE A 237 12.69 -13.87 28.87
CA PHE A 237 13.20 -14.65 30.01
C PHE A 237 12.67 -16.09 29.97
N TRP A 238 11.39 -16.28 29.68
CA TRP A 238 10.79 -17.61 29.56
C TRP A 238 11.37 -18.41 28.38
N ALA A 239 11.55 -17.77 27.23
CA ALA A 239 12.19 -18.39 26.07
C ALA A 239 13.64 -18.83 26.39
N LEU A 240 14.35 -18.02 27.19
CA LEU A 240 15.69 -18.35 27.68
C LEU A 240 15.69 -19.57 28.58
N LEU A 241 14.75 -19.67 29.53
CA LEU A 241 14.61 -20.84 30.41
C LEU A 241 14.32 -22.12 29.61
N ILE A 242 13.49 -22.03 28.56
CA ILE A 242 13.24 -23.15 27.65
C ILE A 242 14.54 -23.55 26.92
N SER A 243 15.30 -22.57 26.42
CA SER A 243 16.54 -22.83 25.68
C SER A 243 17.62 -23.52 26.51
N PHE A 244 17.63 -23.23 27.81
CA PHE A 244 18.51 -23.88 28.78
C PHE A 244 17.97 -25.22 29.34
N GLY A 245 16.78 -25.64 28.89
CA GLY A 245 16.15 -26.89 29.36
C GLY A 245 15.61 -26.82 30.80
N VAL A 246 15.54 -25.63 31.39
CA VAL A 246 15.01 -25.42 32.75
C VAL A 246 13.49 -25.64 32.79
N VAL A 247 12.81 -25.26 31.71
CA VAL A 247 11.36 -25.43 31.55
C VAL A 247 11.10 -26.17 30.23
N LYS A 248 10.16 -27.11 30.27
CA LYS A 248 9.65 -27.78 29.03
C LYS A 248 8.63 -26.89 28.33
N LYS A 249 8.67 -26.91 27.01
CA LYS A 249 7.72 -26.21 26.13
C LYS A 249 6.31 -26.74 26.29
#